data_8d10057ae8471cf6189803522905fa32
#
_entry.id   8d10057ae8471cf6189803522905fa32
#
_cell.length_a   1.000
_cell.length_b   1.000
_cell.length_c   1.000
_cell.angle_alpha   90.00
_cell.angle_beta   90.00
_cell.angle_gamma   90.00
#
_symmetry.space_group_name_H-M   'P 1'
#
loop_
_entity.id
_entity.type
_entity.pdbx_description
1 polymer ?
#
loop_
_entity_poly.entity_id
_entity_poly.type
_entity_poly.pdbx_seq_one_letter_code
_entity_poly.pdbx_strand_id
1 'polypeptide(L)'
;MPTFGAFMMPKTVCYILLIFGLYKEEAGNFSRYSFLKASLTCLELALILGVFYREFTKLFSYQSTNKLVLGHPHMLILGFVIFLLLYLLATIEKLDVKYIKKSYVVYILGLAYFIASILLRGIYQVAAHGQTVYADSIIAGFAGIGHLVLGVSLISICMAVLKSLRVKESIRPY
;
A
#
# COMPACT_ATOMS: atom_id res chain seq x y z
N MET A 1 31.43 -9.88 0.55
CA MET A 1 30.74 -11.08 0.02
C MET A 1 29.56 -10.63 -0.85
N PRO A 2 29.71 -10.57 -2.17
CA PRO A 2 28.64 -10.07 -3.07
C PRO A 2 27.58 -11.11 -3.44
N THR A 3 27.79 -12.38 -3.10
CA THR A 3 26.96 -13.50 -3.60
C THR A 3 25.59 -13.66 -2.95
N PHE A 4 25.38 -13.16 -1.72
CA PHE A 4 24.08 -13.28 -1.04
C PHE A 4 22.99 -12.35 -1.61
N GLY A 5 23.35 -11.26 -2.31
CA GLY A 5 22.39 -10.38 -2.98
C GLY A 5 21.68 -11.03 -4.17
N ALA A 6 22.36 -11.95 -4.85
CA ALA A 6 21.81 -12.65 -6.02
C ALA A 6 20.62 -13.57 -5.68
N PHE A 7 20.53 -14.11 -4.45
CA PHE A 7 19.39 -14.92 -4.00
C PHE A 7 18.10 -14.11 -3.77
N MET A 8 18.16 -12.77 -3.74
CA MET A 8 16.96 -11.93 -3.59
C MET A 8 16.20 -11.73 -4.90
N MET A 9 16.86 -11.84 -6.05
CA MET A 9 16.23 -11.75 -7.38
C MET A 9 15.18 -12.86 -7.60
N PRO A 10 15.50 -14.16 -7.33
CA PRO A 10 14.49 -15.22 -7.46
C PRO A 10 13.27 -15.02 -6.56
N LYS A 11 13.45 -14.53 -5.33
CA LYS A 11 12.30 -14.22 -4.43
C LYS A 11 11.37 -13.17 -5.01
N THR A 12 11.93 -12.09 -5.56
CA THR A 12 11.14 -11.02 -6.18
C THR A 12 10.37 -11.53 -7.39
N VAL A 13 10.97 -12.39 -8.21
CA VAL A 13 10.29 -13.02 -9.34
C VAL A 13 9.17 -13.94 -8.87
N CYS A 14 9.38 -14.75 -7.83
CA CYS A 14 8.33 -15.60 -7.25
C CYS A 14 7.15 -14.77 -6.72
N TYR A 15 7.41 -13.63 -6.07
CA TYR A 15 6.34 -12.73 -5.60
C TYR A 15 5.54 -12.14 -6.76
N ILE A 16 6.20 -11.68 -7.83
CA ILE A 16 5.53 -11.17 -9.04
C ILE A 16 4.66 -12.25 -9.69
N LEU A 17 5.15 -13.49 -9.76
CA LEU A 17 4.39 -14.62 -10.31
C LEU A 17 3.17 -14.96 -9.46
N LEU A 18 3.28 -14.89 -8.12
CA LEU A 18 2.16 -15.08 -7.20
C LEU A 18 1.09 -13.99 -7.38
N ILE A 19 1.50 -12.71 -7.49
CA ILE A 19 0.58 -11.60 -7.80
C ILE A 19 -0.19 -11.90 -9.10
N PHE A 20 0.53 -12.29 -10.14
CA PHE A 20 -0.06 -12.56 -11.45
C PHE A 20 -1.02 -13.75 -11.40
N GLY A 21 -0.67 -14.80 -10.66
CA GLY A 21 -1.54 -15.98 -10.43
C GLY A 21 -2.83 -15.61 -9.71
N LEU A 22 -2.73 -14.85 -8.62
CA LEU A 22 -3.88 -14.38 -7.85
C LEU A 22 -4.79 -13.42 -8.64
N TYR A 23 -4.21 -12.61 -9.54
CA TYR A 23 -4.97 -11.67 -10.39
C TYR A 23 -5.73 -12.38 -11.51
N LYS A 24 -5.20 -13.47 -12.04
CA LYS A 24 -5.78 -14.20 -13.18
C LYS A 24 -7.04 -15.00 -12.81
N GLU A 25 -7.16 -15.46 -11.56
CA GLU A 25 -8.29 -16.33 -11.15
C GLU A 25 -9.63 -15.64 -10.97
N GLU A 26 -9.71 -14.30 -10.95
CA GLU A 26 -10.99 -13.60 -10.74
C GLU A 26 -11.10 -12.28 -11.50
N ALA A 27 -11.44 -12.32 -12.76
CA ALA A 27 -12.17 -11.24 -13.43
C ALA A 27 -13.65 -11.31 -13.00
N GLY A 28 -13.91 -11.22 -11.67
CA GLY A 28 -15.23 -11.42 -11.08
C GLY A 28 -15.77 -10.20 -10.35
N ASN A 29 -17.00 -10.28 -9.88
CA ASN A 29 -17.67 -9.24 -9.10
C ASN A 29 -16.91 -8.88 -7.81
N PHE A 30 -16.94 -7.59 -7.42
CA PHE A 30 -16.37 -7.12 -6.17
C PHE A 30 -16.94 -7.89 -4.97
N SER A 31 -16.09 -8.54 -4.20
CA SER A 31 -16.47 -9.40 -3.09
C SER A 31 -15.50 -9.17 -1.89
N ARG A 32 -15.77 -9.84 -0.77
CA ARG A 32 -14.86 -9.83 0.38
C ARG A 32 -13.43 -10.28 0.02
N TYR A 33 -13.30 -11.19 -0.93
CA TYR A 33 -12.00 -11.67 -1.41
C TYR A 33 -11.20 -10.59 -2.13
N SER A 34 -11.85 -9.53 -2.65
CA SER A 34 -11.15 -8.37 -3.21
C SER A 34 -10.27 -7.67 -2.17
N PHE A 35 -10.71 -7.64 -0.89
CA PHE A 35 -9.89 -7.11 0.21
C PHE A 35 -8.70 -8.01 0.51
N LEU A 36 -8.89 -9.35 0.53
CA LEU A 36 -7.80 -10.28 0.75
C LEU A 36 -6.73 -10.19 -0.35
N LYS A 37 -7.16 -10.10 -1.62
CA LYS A 37 -6.24 -9.91 -2.75
C LYS A 37 -5.45 -8.61 -2.62
N ALA A 38 -6.12 -7.49 -2.35
CA ALA A 38 -5.44 -6.22 -2.13
C ALA A 38 -4.44 -6.31 -0.97
N SER A 39 -4.81 -6.99 0.12
CA SER A 39 -3.92 -7.23 1.26
C SER A 39 -2.65 -7.97 0.83
N LEU A 40 -2.79 -9.12 0.18
CA LEU A 40 -1.65 -9.93 -0.27
C LEU A 40 -0.78 -9.17 -1.28
N THR A 41 -1.39 -8.46 -2.24
CA THR A 41 -0.67 -7.60 -3.19
C THR A 41 0.13 -6.51 -2.47
N CYS A 42 -0.45 -5.86 -1.45
CA CYS A 42 0.26 -4.86 -0.66
C CYS A 42 1.41 -5.47 0.14
N LEU A 43 1.26 -6.69 0.67
CA LEU A 43 2.34 -7.41 1.35
C LEU A 43 3.52 -7.63 0.41
N GLU A 44 3.25 -8.13 -0.79
CA GLU A 44 4.28 -8.40 -1.79
C GLU A 44 4.97 -7.12 -2.26
N LEU A 45 4.20 -6.06 -2.54
CA LEU A 45 4.75 -4.75 -2.87
C LEU A 45 5.61 -4.19 -1.74
N ALA A 46 5.19 -4.36 -0.48
CA ALA A 46 5.99 -3.94 0.66
C ALA A 46 7.35 -4.66 0.70
N LEU A 47 7.37 -5.98 0.48
CA LEU A 47 8.62 -6.76 0.44
C LEU A 47 9.52 -6.30 -0.72
N ILE A 48 8.94 -6.04 -1.90
CA ILE A 48 9.66 -5.50 -3.06
C ILE A 48 10.26 -4.14 -2.72
N LEU A 49 9.51 -3.24 -2.09
CA LEU A 49 9.98 -1.92 -1.68
C LEU A 49 11.13 -1.99 -0.67
N GLY A 50 11.10 -2.95 0.25
CA GLY A 50 12.19 -3.18 1.19
C GLY A 50 13.50 -3.60 0.50
N VAL A 51 13.40 -4.51 -0.47
CA VAL A 51 14.54 -4.94 -1.29
C VAL A 51 15.02 -3.78 -2.18
N PHE A 52 14.10 -3.07 -2.83
CA PHE A 52 14.42 -1.90 -3.67
C PHE A 52 15.18 -0.84 -2.89
N TYR A 53 14.69 -0.45 -1.71
CA TYR A 53 15.37 0.51 -0.84
C TYR A 53 16.82 0.12 -0.59
N ARG A 54 17.04 -1.12 -0.18
CA ARG A 54 18.37 -1.63 0.16
C ARG A 54 19.31 -1.63 -1.04
N GLU A 55 18.89 -2.20 -2.17
CA GLU A 55 19.76 -2.33 -3.34
C GLU A 55 19.98 -0.96 -4.02
N PHE A 56 18.97 -0.09 -4.04
CA PHE A 56 19.08 1.25 -4.61
C PHE A 56 20.05 2.13 -3.81
N THR A 57 19.93 2.18 -2.49
CA THR A 57 20.86 2.96 -1.66
C THR A 57 22.30 2.44 -1.74
N LYS A 58 22.46 1.12 -1.86
CA LYS A 58 23.76 0.49 -2.05
C LYS A 58 24.40 0.83 -3.40
N LEU A 59 23.60 0.82 -4.48
CA LEU A 59 24.04 1.17 -5.83
C LEU A 59 24.61 2.58 -5.88
N PHE A 60 23.97 3.53 -5.19
CA PHE A 60 24.40 4.91 -5.11
C PHE A 60 25.38 5.20 -3.97
N SER A 61 25.85 4.18 -3.24
CA SER A 61 26.72 4.32 -2.05
C SER A 61 26.19 5.34 -1.05
N TYR A 62 24.86 5.46 -0.93
CA TYR A 62 24.17 6.44 -0.10
C TYR A 62 24.00 5.92 1.32
N GLN A 63 24.64 6.56 2.31
CA GLN A 63 24.66 6.10 3.71
C GLN A 63 23.75 6.92 4.65
N SER A 64 23.24 8.05 4.18
CA SER A 64 22.37 8.91 4.99
C SER A 64 20.92 8.42 5.01
N THR A 65 20.14 8.86 5.98
CA THR A 65 18.70 8.59 6.04
C THR A 65 17.95 9.27 4.89
N ASN A 66 17.02 8.58 4.26
CA ASN A 66 16.20 9.08 3.18
C ASN A 66 14.75 8.59 3.29
N LYS A 67 13.85 9.13 2.48
CA LYS A 67 12.42 8.82 2.55
C LYS A 67 12.05 7.46 1.95
N LEU A 68 12.91 6.82 1.16
CA LEU A 68 12.66 5.47 0.64
C LEU A 68 12.44 4.43 1.74
N VAL A 69 13.11 4.58 2.90
CA VAL A 69 12.96 3.65 4.04
C VAL A 69 11.51 3.55 4.50
N LEU A 70 10.72 4.60 4.31
CA LEU A 70 9.31 4.66 4.73
C LEU A 70 8.36 3.89 3.83
N GLY A 71 8.73 3.60 2.58
CA GLY A 71 7.85 2.92 1.62
C GLY A 71 7.40 1.54 2.10
N HIS A 72 8.33 0.71 2.55
CA HIS A 72 8.06 -0.64 3.06
C HIS A 72 7.10 -0.66 4.27
N PRO A 73 7.36 0.03 5.39
CA PRO A 73 6.47 -0.02 6.56
C PRO A 73 5.11 0.62 6.31
N HIS A 74 5.02 1.69 5.52
CA HIS A 74 3.72 2.28 5.19
C HIS A 74 2.88 1.34 4.32
N MET A 75 3.47 0.67 3.33
CA MET A 75 2.76 -0.32 2.52
C MET A 75 2.31 -1.53 3.35
N LEU A 76 3.11 -1.98 4.33
CA LEU A 76 2.69 -3.04 5.26
C LEU A 76 1.51 -2.61 6.12
N ILE A 77 1.58 -1.45 6.76
CA ILE A 77 0.54 -1.06 7.72
C ILE A 77 -0.70 -0.57 6.99
N LEU A 78 -0.55 0.38 6.07
CA LEU A 78 -1.68 1.04 5.39
C LEU A 78 -2.23 0.20 4.23
N GLY A 79 -1.43 -0.66 3.64
CA GLY A 79 -1.89 -1.60 2.60
C GLY A 79 -2.29 -2.94 3.21
N PHE A 80 -1.32 -3.77 3.55
CA PHE A 80 -1.56 -5.15 3.97
C PHE A 80 -2.49 -5.24 5.19
N VAL A 81 -2.17 -4.58 6.31
CA VAL A 81 -2.94 -4.72 7.56
C VAL A 81 -4.36 -4.16 7.40
N ILE A 82 -4.54 -2.98 6.80
CA ILE A 82 -5.87 -2.38 6.64
C ILE A 82 -6.78 -3.25 5.76
N PHE A 83 -6.29 -3.74 4.61
CA PHE A 83 -7.10 -4.62 3.76
C PHE A 83 -7.34 -5.99 4.38
N LEU A 84 -6.41 -6.53 5.17
CA LEU A 84 -6.62 -7.76 5.92
C LEU A 84 -7.73 -7.58 6.98
N LEU A 85 -7.72 -6.47 7.70
CA LEU A 85 -8.76 -6.14 8.68
C LEU A 85 -10.14 -5.99 8.00
N LEU A 86 -10.20 -5.34 6.83
CA LEU A 86 -11.44 -5.24 6.05
C LEU A 86 -11.95 -6.61 5.61
N TYR A 87 -11.07 -7.51 5.17
CA TYR A 87 -11.43 -8.89 4.84
C TYR A 87 -11.99 -9.64 6.05
N LEU A 88 -11.32 -9.54 7.20
CA LEU A 88 -11.76 -10.20 8.44
C LEU A 88 -13.11 -9.65 8.89
N LEU A 89 -13.29 -8.34 8.93
CA LEU A 89 -14.57 -7.70 9.26
C LEU A 89 -15.68 -8.12 8.30
N ALA A 90 -15.41 -8.10 7.00
CA ALA A 90 -16.39 -8.52 6.00
C ALA A 90 -16.76 -10.01 6.12
N THR A 91 -15.87 -10.84 6.64
CA THR A 91 -16.11 -12.27 6.83
C THR A 91 -16.85 -12.57 8.14
N ILE A 92 -16.37 -12.01 9.25
CA ILE A 92 -16.91 -12.25 10.59
C ILE A 92 -18.28 -11.56 10.73
N GLU A 93 -18.35 -10.28 10.37
CA GLU A 93 -19.55 -9.48 10.49
C GLU A 93 -20.48 -9.59 9.29
N LYS A 94 -20.13 -10.37 8.26
CA LYS A 94 -20.93 -10.53 7.02
C LYS A 94 -21.38 -9.17 6.45
N LEU A 95 -20.45 -8.21 6.37
CA LEU A 95 -20.74 -6.86 5.89
C LEU A 95 -21.21 -6.88 4.43
N ASP A 96 -22.13 -5.99 4.09
CA ASP A 96 -22.47 -5.75 2.69
C ASP A 96 -21.36 -4.93 2.01
N VAL A 97 -20.53 -5.62 1.23
CA VAL A 97 -19.36 -5.05 0.55
C VAL A 97 -19.74 -3.97 -0.46
N LYS A 98 -21.01 -3.90 -0.92
CA LYS A 98 -21.48 -2.88 -1.86
C LYS A 98 -21.32 -1.47 -1.31
N TYR A 99 -21.58 -1.29 0.00
CA TYR A 99 -21.42 0.00 0.67
C TYR A 99 -19.95 0.44 0.77
N ILE A 100 -19.01 -0.53 0.77
CA ILE A 100 -17.58 -0.26 0.95
C ILE A 100 -16.86 -0.06 -0.38
N LYS A 101 -17.41 -0.55 -1.50
CA LYS A 101 -16.75 -0.56 -2.83
C LYS A 101 -16.20 0.79 -3.26
N LYS A 102 -16.98 1.87 -3.14
CA LYS A 102 -16.55 3.22 -3.56
C LYS A 102 -15.36 3.70 -2.71
N SER A 103 -15.50 3.60 -1.38
CA SER A 103 -14.44 4.01 -0.45
C SER A 103 -13.18 3.16 -0.57
N TYR A 104 -13.31 1.88 -0.90
CA TYR A 104 -12.20 0.98 -1.21
C TYR A 104 -11.39 1.48 -2.42
N VAL A 105 -12.06 1.86 -3.52
CA VAL A 105 -11.37 2.39 -4.70
C VAL A 105 -10.67 3.70 -4.38
N VAL A 106 -11.35 4.62 -3.67
CA VAL A 106 -10.75 5.90 -3.25
C VAL A 106 -9.53 5.66 -2.37
N TYR A 107 -9.61 4.68 -1.47
CA TYR A 107 -8.47 4.34 -0.58
C TYR A 107 -7.28 3.75 -1.34
N ILE A 108 -7.51 2.85 -2.29
CA ILE A 108 -6.42 2.30 -3.13
C ILE A 108 -5.72 3.42 -3.90
N LEU A 109 -6.48 4.34 -4.52
CA LEU A 109 -5.90 5.47 -5.26
C LEU A 109 -5.13 6.41 -4.33
N GLY A 110 -5.68 6.71 -3.13
CA GLY A 110 -5.01 7.51 -2.12
C GLY A 110 -3.71 6.88 -1.62
N LEU A 111 -3.73 5.57 -1.35
CA LEU A 111 -2.56 4.81 -0.95
C LEU A 111 -1.49 4.77 -2.06
N ALA A 112 -1.91 4.52 -3.31
CA ALA A 112 -1.00 4.49 -4.45
C ALA A 112 -0.31 5.85 -4.67
N TYR A 113 -1.08 6.96 -4.62
CA TYR A 113 -0.52 8.31 -4.71
C TYR A 113 0.46 8.60 -3.57
N PHE A 114 0.09 8.25 -2.34
CA PHE A 114 0.91 8.46 -1.15
C PHE A 114 2.25 7.70 -1.25
N ILE A 115 2.22 6.42 -1.57
CA ILE A 115 3.43 5.61 -1.73
C ILE A 115 4.29 6.12 -2.89
N ALA A 116 3.68 6.46 -4.04
CA ALA A 116 4.41 7.04 -5.17
C ALA A 116 5.13 8.34 -4.78
N SER A 117 4.49 9.22 -4.00
CA SER A 117 5.10 10.48 -3.55
C SER A 117 6.30 10.26 -2.62
N ILE A 118 6.22 9.28 -1.70
CA ILE A 118 7.34 8.89 -0.84
C ILE A 118 8.50 8.33 -1.67
N LEU A 119 8.19 7.45 -2.62
CA LEU A 119 9.20 6.82 -3.47
C LEU A 119 9.92 7.86 -4.33
N LEU A 120 9.16 8.73 -5.01
CA LEU A 120 9.74 9.80 -5.82
C LEU A 120 10.67 10.68 -5.01
N ARG A 121 10.24 11.11 -3.82
CA ARG A 121 11.08 11.91 -2.93
C ARG A 121 12.33 11.17 -2.50
N GLY A 122 12.19 9.91 -2.09
CA GLY A 122 13.31 9.10 -1.63
C GLY A 122 14.31 8.77 -2.74
N ILE A 123 13.84 8.44 -3.95
CA ILE A 123 14.68 8.23 -5.14
C ILE A 123 15.47 9.50 -5.44
N TYR A 124 14.78 10.66 -5.44
CA TYR A 124 15.42 11.94 -5.68
C TYR A 124 16.51 12.25 -4.65
N GLN A 125 16.22 12.05 -3.35
CA GLN A 125 17.21 12.27 -2.28
C GLN A 125 18.45 11.42 -2.43
N VAL A 126 18.30 10.15 -2.82
CA VAL A 126 19.43 9.23 -3.03
C VAL A 126 20.21 9.62 -4.30
N ALA A 127 19.53 9.85 -5.42
CA ALA A 127 20.17 10.17 -6.70
C ALA A 127 20.90 11.52 -6.70
N ALA A 128 20.37 12.51 -5.97
CA ALA A 128 20.97 13.84 -5.85
C ALA A 128 22.01 13.94 -4.71
N HIS A 129 22.33 12.84 -4.03
CA HIS A 129 23.20 12.82 -2.85
C HIS A 129 22.88 13.91 -1.80
N GLY A 130 21.61 14.28 -1.69
CA GLY A 130 21.13 15.30 -0.74
C GLY A 130 21.47 16.75 -1.11
N GLN A 131 22.03 17.03 -2.29
CA GLN A 131 22.57 18.36 -2.62
C GLN A 131 21.55 19.41 -3.11
N THR A 132 20.26 19.06 -3.28
CA THR A 132 19.30 19.98 -3.91
C THR A 132 18.14 20.33 -2.99
N VAL A 133 18.26 21.43 -2.26
CA VAL A 133 17.29 21.90 -1.27
C VAL A 133 15.95 22.34 -1.93
N TYR A 134 15.99 23.03 -3.08
CA TYR A 134 14.78 23.57 -3.72
C TYR A 134 13.84 22.49 -4.26
N ALA A 135 14.37 21.52 -4.99
CA ALA A 135 13.53 20.47 -5.56
C ALA A 135 13.00 19.52 -4.48
N ASP A 136 13.75 19.25 -3.39
CA ASP A 136 13.24 18.47 -2.26
C ASP A 136 12.05 19.16 -1.58
N SER A 137 12.04 20.50 -1.48
CA SER A 137 10.94 21.28 -0.91
C SER A 137 9.67 21.18 -1.75
N ILE A 138 9.76 21.25 -3.08
CA ILE A 138 8.63 21.09 -3.99
C ILE A 138 8.06 19.66 -3.88
N ILE A 139 8.94 18.65 -3.95
CA ILE A 139 8.55 17.23 -3.83
C ILE A 139 7.95 16.96 -2.44
N ALA A 140 8.45 17.60 -1.38
CA ALA A 140 7.89 17.53 -0.04
C ALA A 140 6.46 18.07 0.03
N GLY A 141 6.14 19.15 -0.71
CA GLY A 141 4.78 19.68 -0.84
C GLY A 141 3.83 18.65 -1.45
N PHE A 142 4.21 17.99 -2.55
CA PHE A 142 3.43 16.90 -3.14
C PHE A 142 3.25 15.72 -2.19
N ALA A 143 4.27 15.36 -1.43
CA ALA A 143 4.18 14.31 -0.41
C ALA A 143 3.22 14.72 0.74
N GLY A 144 3.18 15.99 1.12
CA GLY A 144 2.23 16.54 2.09
C GLY A 144 0.77 16.37 1.62
N ILE A 145 0.49 16.69 0.35
CA ILE A 145 -0.83 16.42 -0.26
C ILE A 145 -1.16 14.92 -0.19
N GLY A 146 -0.19 14.05 -0.40
CA GLY A 146 -0.35 12.60 -0.29
C GLY A 146 -0.87 12.15 1.08
N HIS A 147 -0.36 12.72 2.16
CA HIS A 147 -0.84 12.44 3.52
C HIS A 147 -2.29 12.87 3.72
N LEU A 148 -2.67 14.05 3.20
CA LEU A 148 -4.05 14.54 3.28
C LEU A 148 -5.01 13.64 2.50
N VAL A 149 -4.67 13.30 1.25
CA VAL A 149 -5.48 12.41 0.40
C VAL A 149 -5.66 11.05 1.06
N LEU A 150 -4.57 10.47 1.59
CA LEU A 150 -4.64 9.21 2.31
C LEU A 150 -5.50 9.31 3.57
N GLY A 151 -5.35 10.36 4.36
CA GLY A 151 -6.15 10.59 5.58
C GLY A 151 -7.65 10.68 5.28
N VAL A 152 -8.03 11.47 4.28
CA VAL A 152 -9.43 11.59 3.84
C VAL A 152 -9.97 10.25 3.32
N SER A 153 -9.17 9.52 2.55
CA SER A 153 -9.58 8.22 2.02
C SER A 153 -9.72 7.15 3.12
N LEU A 154 -8.87 7.20 4.16
CA LEU A 154 -8.97 6.32 5.33
C LEU A 154 -10.24 6.61 6.15
N ILE A 155 -10.56 7.90 6.37
CA ILE A 155 -11.82 8.30 7.02
C ILE A 155 -13.02 7.80 6.20
N SER A 156 -12.97 7.95 4.87
CA SER A 156 -14.03 7.46 3.98
C SER A 156 -14.29 5.97 4.13
N ILE A 157 -13.24 5.15 4.23
CA ILE A 157 -13.40 3.70 4.39
C ILE A 157 -13.94 3.32 5.78
N CYS A 158 -13.48 4.01 6.84
CA CYS A 158 -14.01 3.83 8.19
C CYS A 158 -15.51 4.17 8.26
N MET A 159 -15.92 5.28 7.66
CA MET A 159 -17.34 5.68 7.60
C MET A 159 -18.18 4.67 6.80
N ALA A 160 -17.66 4.12 5.71
CA ALA A 160 -18.34 3.09 4.93
C ALA A 160 -18.54 1.79 5.71
N VAL A 161 -17.54 1.37 6.49
CA VAL A 161 -17.64 0.20 7.39
C VAL A 161 -18.69 0.43 8.46
N LEU A 162 -18.66 1.57 9.15
CA LEU A 162 -19.65 1.94 10.16
C LEU A 162 -21.07 1.97 9.60
N LYS A 163 -21.24 2.52 8.38
CA LYS A 163 -22.53 2.51 7.70
C LYS A 163 -23.02 1.10 7.42
N SER A 164 -22.14 0.21 6.93
CA SER A 164 -22.48 -1.19 6.65
C SER A 164 -22.90 -1.94 7.93
N LEU A 165 -22.24 -1.70 9.07
CA LEU A 165 -22.57 -2.27 10.36
C LEU A 165 -23.96 -1.80 10.85
N ARG A 166 -24.24 -0.49 10.79
CA ARG A 166 -25.54 0.08 11.22
C ARG A 166 -26.71 -0.46 10.40
N VAL A 167 -26.55 -0.59 9.09
CA VAL A 167 -27.58 -1.18 8.23
C VAL A 167 -27.86 -2.64 8.65
N LYS A 168 -26.82 -3.40 8.97
CA LYS A 168 -26.96 -4.77 9.45
C LYS A 168 -27.72 -4.86 10.78
N GLU A 169 -27.42 -3.98 11.74
CA GLU A 169 -28.13 -3.93 13.03
C GLU A 169 -29.62 -3.63 12.87
N SER A 170 -29.97 -2.71 11.95
CA SER A 170 -31.37 -2.36 11.68
C SER A 170 -32.22 -3.47 11.05
N ILE A 171 -31.57 -4.50 10.48
CA ILE A 171 -32.24 -5.64 9.81
C ILE A 171 -32.36 -6.86 10.76
N ARG A 172 -31.66 -6.88 11.90
CA ARG A 172 -31.82 -7.96 12.89
C ARG A 172 -33.15 -7.79 13.62
N PRO A 173 -34.16 -8.72 13.47
CA PRO A 173 -35.28 -8.75 14.36
C PRO A 173 -34.80 -9.19 15.75
N TYR A 174 -35.36 -8.61 16.78
CA TYR A 174 -35.18 -9.05 18.17
C TYR A 174 -35.59 -10.51 18.35
#